data_4d5ef83be4a8191a08738f2ce3c751bc
#
_entry.id   4d5ef83be4a8191a08738f2ce3c751bc
#
_cell.length_a   1.000
_cell.length_b   1.000
_cell.length_c   1.000
_cell.angle_alpha   90.00
_cell.angle_beta   90.00
_cell.angle_gamma   90.00
#
_symmetry.space_group_name_H-M   'P 1'
#
loop_
_entity.id
_entity.type
_entity.pdbx_description
1 polymer ?
#
loop_
_entity_poly.entity_id
_entity_poly.type
_entity_poly.pdbx_seq_one_letter_code
_entity_poly.pdbx_strand_id
1 'polypeptide(L)' 'MNQFKFEIGSTVRLSLTAEQGRVIGRAEYEHGESAYFVRYVTADGRQTEAWWNESAIA' A
#
# COMPACT_ATOMS: atom_id res chain seq x y z
N MET A 1 9.68 -13.42 13.65
CA MET A 1 8.30 -13.25 13.25
C MET A 1 8.14 -11.94 12.47
N ASN A 2 7.50 -12.03 11.34
CA ASN A 2 7.30 -10.88 10.51
C ASN A 2 6.08 -10.11 10.96
N GLN A 3 6.22 -8.79 11.01
CA GLN A 3 5.11 -7.95 11.41
C GLN A 3 4.84 -6.95 10.31
N PHE A 4 3.59 -6.89 9.90
CA PHE A 4 3.17 -5.91 8.92
C PHE A 4 2.99 -4.56 9.60
N LYS A 5 3.50 -3.52 8.96
CA LYS A 5 3.37 -2.17 9.46
C LYS A 5 1.96 -1.66 9.33
N PHE A 6 1.23 -2.12 8.31
CA PHE A 6 -0.13 -1.67 8.05
C PHE A 6 -1.06 -2.87 8.00
N GLU A 7 -2.29 -2.67 8.43
CA GLU A 7 -3.30 -3.73 8.43
C GLU A 7 -4.19 -3.60 7.21
N ILE A 8 -4.74 -4.75 6.80
CA ILE A 8 -5.74 -4.74 5.73
C ILE A 8 -6.93 -3.92 6.20
N GLY A 9 -7.37 -3.00 5.35
CA GLY A 9 -8.46 -2.09 5.68
C GLY A 9 -8.01 -0.74 6.16
N SER A 10 -6.71 -0.57 6.45
CA SER A 10 -6.22 0.72 6.92
C SER A 10 -6.01 1.68 5.76
N THR A 11 -6.06 2.97 6.07
CA THR A 11 -5.81 4.03 5.10
C THR A 11 -4.34 4.39 5.16
N VAL A 12 -3.72 4.50 4.00
CA VAL A 12 -2.31 4.84 3.89
C VAL A 12 -2.14 5.95 2.87
N ARG A 13 -0.96 6.59 2.90
CA ARG A 13 -0.61 7.63 1.95
C ARG A 13 0.53 7.13 1.09
N LEU A 14 0.39 7.31 -0.22
CA LEU A 14 1.43 6.93 -1.16
C LEU A 14 2.49 8.02 -1.19
N SER A 15 3.73 7.65 -0.87
CA SER A 15 4.79 8.65 -0.71
C SER A 15 5.07 9.41 -2.00
N LEU A 16 5.03 8.71 -3.12
CA LEU A 16 5.42 9.30 -4.40
C LEU A 16 4.41 10.33 -4.90
N THR A 17 3.13 10.05 -4.71
CA THR A 17 2.06 10.89 -5.26
C THR A 17 1.27 11.63 -4.19
N ALA A 18 1.48 11.29 -2.93
CA ALA A 18 0.76 11.85 -1.78
C ALA A 18 -0.74 11.53 -1.82
N GLU A 19 -1.15 10.59 -2.64
CA GLU A 19 -2.55 10.16 -2.70
C GLU A 19 -2.84 9.21 -1.55
N GLN A 20 -4.08 9.19 -1.10
CA GLN A 20 -4.51 8.29 -0.06
C GLN A 20 -5.10 7.03 -0.68
N GLY A 21 -4.87 5.90 -0.03
CA GLY A 21 -5.42 4.66 -0.47
C GLY A 21 -5.78 3.76 0.69
N ARG A 22 -6.37 2.62 0.36
CA ARG A 22 -6.76 1.63 1.35
C ARG A 22 -6.01 0.33 1.06
N VAL A 23 -5.44 -0.24 2.11
CA VAL A 23 -4.75 -1.53 1.99
C VAL A 23 -5.80 -2.62 1.86
N ILE A 24 -5.78 -3.33 0.72
CA ILE A 24 -6.73 -4.41 0.47
C ILE A 24 -6.06 -5.78 0.42
N GLY A 25 -4.72 -5.80 0.46
CA GLY A 25 -3.98 -7.05 0.51
C GLY A 25 -2.57 -6.80 0.99
N ARG A 26 -1.89 -7.90 1.35
CA ARG A 26 -0.52 -7.81 1.84
C ARG A 26 0.27 -8.99 1.33
N ALA A 27 1.58 -8.81 1.20
CA ALA A 27 2.49 -9.89 0.81
C ALA A 27 3.74 -9.83 1.67
N GLU A 28 4.21 -11.01 2.03
CA GLU A 28 5.38 -11.19 2.87
C GLU A 28 6.39 -11.99 2.08
N TYR A 29 7.63 -11.53 2.08
CA TYR A 29 8.70 -12.17 1.32
C TYR A 29 9.80 -12.62 2.25
N GLU A 30 10.48 -13.70 1.88
CA GLU A 30 11.60 -14.19 2.64
C GLU A 30 12.72 -13.16 2.70
N HIS A 31 12.94 -12.48 1.59
CA HIS A 31 13.95 -11.43 1.50
C HIS A 31 13.27 -10.17 1.01
N GLY A 32 13.66 -9.04 1.61
CA GLY A 32 13.12 -7.76 1.24
C GLY A 32 11.96 -7.35 2.13
N GLU A 33 11.43 -6.19 1.84
CA GLU A 33 10.36 -5.64 2.66
C GLU A 33 9.01 -6.18 2.22
N SER A 34 8.05 -6.07 3.12
CA SER A 34 6.68 -6.43 2.81
C SER A 34 6.08 -5.50 1.78
N ALA A 35 5.09 -5.98 1.06
CA ALA A 35 4.39 -5.20 0.06
C ALA A 35 2.90 -5.16 0.39
N TYR A 36 2.23 -4.13 -0.10
CA TYR A 36 0.82 -3.92 0.15
C TYR A 36 0.10 -3.65 -1.15
N PHE A 37 -1.04 -4.28 -1.32
CA PHE A 37 -1.91 -4.03 -2.46
C PHE A 37 -2.86 -2.92 -2.05
N VAL A 38 -2.71 -1.75 -2.69
CA VAL A 38 -3.41 -0.55 -2.27
C VAL A 38 -4.39 -0.12 -3.35
N ARG A 39 -5.63 0.14 -2.95
CA ARG A 39 -6.66 0.68 -3.83
C ARG A 39 -6.74 2.17 -3.59
N TYR A 40 -6.63 2.95 -4.66
CA TYR A 40 -6.63 4.40 -4.52
C TYR A 40 -7.28 5.03 -5.74
N VAL A 41 -7.58 6.32 -5.62
CA VAL A 41 -8.19 7.09 -6.70
C VAL A 41 -7.16 8.07 -7.22
N THR A 42 -6.92 8.04 -8.53
CA THR A 42 -5.96 8.93 -9.16
C THR A 42 -6.53 10.35 -9.25
N ALA A 43 -5.66 11.29 -9.64
CA ALA A 43 -6.06 12.70 -9.69
C ALA A 43 -7.21 12.95 -10.66
N ASP A 44 -7.33 12.12 -11.70
CA ASP A 44 -8.41 12.25 -12.68
C ASP A 44 -9.68 11.51 -12.28
N GLY A 45 -9.73 11.00 -11.03
CA GLY A 45 -10.92 10.34 -10.51
C GLY A 45 -11.03 8.86 -10.83
N ARG A 46 -9.99 8.27 -11.39
CA ARG A 46 -10.01 6.87 -11.77
C ARG A 46 -9.59 5.99 -10.59
N GLN A 47 -10.37 4.97 -10.30
CA GLN A 47 -10.02 4.01 -9.27
C GLN A 47 -8.99 3.03 -9.83
N THR A 48 -7.94 2.76 -9.05
CA THR A 48 -6.90 1.84 -9.48
C THR A 48 -6.32 1.09 -8.29
N GLU A 49 -5.56 0.05 -8.57
CA GLU A 49 -4.95 -0.79 -7.55
C GLU A 49 -3.55 -1.13 -7.99
N ALA A 50 -2.62 -1.15 -7.03
CA ALA A 50 -1.25 -1.49 -7.35
C ALA A 50 -0.54 -1.99 -6.10
N TRP A 51 0.56 -2.72 -6.32
CA TRP A 51 1.42 -3.18 -5.24
C TRP A 51 2.45 -2.10 -4.92
N TRP A 52 2.62 -1.83 -3.63
CA TRP A 52 3.57 -0.85 -3.15
C TRP A 52 4.42 -1.47 -2.07
N ASN A 53 5.72 -1.22 -2.11
CA ASN A 53 6.61 -1.64 -1.03
C ASN A 53 6.30 -0.85 0.23
N GLU A 54 6.60 -1.46 1.37
CA GLU A 54 6.28 -0.84 2.65
C GLU A 54 6.91 0.54 2.79
N SER A 55 8.11 0.72 2.27
CA SER A 55 8.80 2.01 2.37
C SER A 55 8.18 3.08 1.47
N ALA A 56 7.31 2.71 0.55
CA ALA A 56 6.70 3.66 -0.37
C ALA A 56 5.35 4.18 0.13
N ILE A 57 4.91 3.75 1.29
CA ILE A 57 3.63 4.19 1.86
C ILE A 57 3.81 4.56 3.32
N ALA A 58 2.88 5.35 3.80
CA ALA A 58 2.93 5.83 5.18
C ALA A 58 1.55 5.83 5.81
#